data_3eaf7d8f014c0e5233d192188ccc7fe1
#
_entry.id   3eaf7d8f014c0e5233d192188ccc7fe1
#
_cell.length_a   1.000
_cell.length_b   1.000
_cell.length_c   1.000
_cell.angle_alpha   90.00
_cell.angle_beta   90.00
_cell.angle_gamma   90.00
#
_symmetry.space_group_name_H-M   'P 1'
#
loop_
_entity.id
_entity.type
_entity.pdbx_description
1 polymer ?
#
loop_
_entity_poly.entity_id
_entity_poly.type
_entity_poly.pdbx_seq_one_letter_code
_entity_poly.pdbx_strand_id
1 'polypeptide(L)'
;MASPLLNAARSSATARRGWLTTASVASRRRRVPPPPRTTTTRAVASGAEDVFITNAAAAVAAAATSAPPALAPYAPSPLSAEDGLAQLFVCVFILVIGVVGMQTSLVSEDAAREAALEDKVRAQRLAMADATQGVCAGVSAVDMHASDVVSRLRTRGVVRVDEVLSAEASEGLTRFVDETLEANDATTSQRGLSMEVFGNVYCKKNRWDMKLPFEAPVERALRECVKALGEVLREACGADATLVELAALVSDPGSTRQPVHPDTAYRRDPTVYTCFVALQDVARDMGPTLFIPGTNNAQAHVEFREGAERGGPVLERTNEIGVISKGDATLFDSRTLHCGTENESDKRRVLFYFSFQVAGSDNPNAAVSTIRSELRDKFTLAGLLS
;
A
#
# COMPACT_ATOMS: atom_id res chain seq x y z
N MET A 1 -37.59 45.74 -40.53
CA MET A 1 -36.76 46.10 -41.68
C MET A 1 -35.67 45.05 -41.74
N ALA A 2 -35.91 44.04 -42.48
CA ALA A 2 -35.30 43.66 -43.76
C ALA A 2 -33.97 42.88 -43.59
N SER A 3 -34.08 41.57 -43.74
CA SER A 3 -33.04 40.71 -44.36
C SER A 3 -32.83 41.11 -45.83
N PRO A 4 -31.80 40.61 -46.56
CA PRO A 4 -31.73 39.24 -47.08
C PRO A 4 -30.32 38.66 -47.26
N LEU A 5 -30.10 37.35 -47.26
CA LEU A 5 -30.04 36.32 -48.32
C LEU A 5 -28.88 36.48 -49.34
N LEU A 6 -28.05 35.46 -49.55
CA LEU A 6 -27.92 34.60 -50.76
C LEU A 6 -26.60 33.80 -50.71
N ASN A 7 -26.70 32.50 -50.79
CA ASN A 7 -26.48 31.54 -51.88
C ASN A 7 -25.04 31.16 -52.20
N ALA A 8 -24.66 29.97 -52.00
CA ALA A 8 -24.70 28.76 -52.84
C ALA A 8 -23.52 28.66 -53.83
N ALA A 9 -22.79 27.57 -53.77
CA ALA A 9 -22.66 26.66 -54.92
C ALA A 9 -21.81 25.44 -54.65
N ARG A 10 -22.33 24.35 -55.07
CA ARG A 10 -21.81 22.98 -55.19
C ARG A 10 -20.59 22.93 -56.13
N SER A 11 -19.69 21.98 -55.91
CA SER A 11 -19.13 21.19 -57.00
C SER A 11 -18.61 19.85 -56.52
N SER A 12 -19.20 18.80 -57.07
CA SER A 12 -18.82 17.42 -57.04
C SER A 12 -17.73 17.14 -58.07
N ALA A 13 -16.74 16.29 -57.75
CA ALA A 13 -15.97 15.57 -58.75
C ALA A 13 -15.56 14.20 -58.23
N THR A 14 -16.14 13.21 -58.85
CA THR A 14 -15.83 11.77 -58.87
C THR A 14 -14.67 11.49 -59.80
N ALA A 15 -13.69 10.64 -59.37
CA ALA A 15 -12.86 9.84 -60.28
C ALA A 15 -12.19 8.68 -59.54
N ARG A 16 -12.64 7.50 -59.69
CA ARG A 16 -12.23 6.26 -60.37
C ARG A 16 -10.80 5.76 -60.13
N ARG A 17 -10.76 4.60 -59.47
CA ARG A 17 -10.05 3.33 -59.76
C ARG A 17 -8.61 3.40 -60.29
N GLY A 18 -7.73 2.71 -59.56
CA GLY A 18 -6.48 2.15 -60.05
C GLY A 18 -6.03 0.99 -59.17
N TRP A 19 -6.28 -0.22 -59.63
CA TRP A 19 -5.71 -1.47 -59.09
C TRP A 19 -4.26 -1.56 -59.58
N LEU A 20 -3.32 -1.77 -58.62
CA LEU A 20 -2.02 -2.36 -58.98
C LEU A 20 -1.67 -3.41 -57.92
N THR A 21 -1.75 -4.64 -58.37
CA THR A 21 -1.18 -5.84 -57.78
C THR A 21 0.33 -5.74 -57.84
N THR A 22 1.00 -5.90 -56.71
CA THR A 22 2.44 -6.25 -56.71
C THR A 22 2.68 -7.43 -55.80
N ALA A 23 3.42 -8.34 -56.35
CA ALA A 23 3.69 -9.69 -55.93
C ALA A 23 4.40 -9.82 -54.56
N SER A 24 3.98 -10.85 -53.87
CA SER A 24 4.61 -11.46 -52.72
C SER A 24 6.01 -11.97 -53.06
N VAL A 25 7.04 -11.41 -52.42
CA VAL A 25 8.36 -12.05 -52.31
C VAL A 25 8.48 -12.71 -50.96
N ALA A 26 8.32 -14.02 -50.96
CA ALA A 26 8.51 -14.88 -49.80
C ALA A 26 10.00 -14.98 -49.46
N SER A 27 10.46 -14.25 -48.44
CA SER A 27 11.76 -14.44 -47.84
C SER A 27 11.70 -15.62 -46.88
N ARG A 28 12.25 -16.77 -47.30
CA ARG A 28 12.50 -17.92 -46.43
C ARG A 28 13.60 -17.56 -45.42
N ARG A 29 13.19 -17.21 -44.20
CA ARG A 29 14.12 -17.21 -43.05
C ARG A 29 14.32 -18.64 -42.57
N ARG A 30 15.58 -19.10 -42.64
CA ARG A 30 16.04 -20.36 -42.03
C ARG A 30 15.79 -20.30 -40.54
N ARG A 31 15.05 -21.28 -40.00
CA ARG A 31 14.93 -21.52 -38.56
C ARG A 31 16.28 -22.02 -38.04
N VAL A 32 16.88 -21.25 -37.14
CA VAL A 32 17.99 -21.70 -36.31
C VAL A 32 17.38 -22.50 -35.16
N PRO A 33 17.84 -23.73 -34.89
CA PRO A 33 17.33 -24.49 -33.74
C PRO A 33 17.80 -23.84 -32.44
N PRO A 34 16.97 -23.87 -31.36
CA PRO A 34 17.35 -23.34 -30.06
C PRO A 34 18.48 -24.19 -29.43
N PRO A 35 19.39 -23.57 -28.67
CA PRO A 35 20.44 -24.29 -27.95
C PRO A 35 19.85 -25.20 -26.86
N PRO A 36 20.54 -26.28 -26.49
CA PRO A 36 20.05 -27.24 -25.50
C PRO A 36 19.91 -26.54 -24.14
N ARG A 37 18.75 -26.78 -23.47
CA ARG A 37 18.49 -26.34 -22.10
C ARG A 37 19.45 -27.03 -21.14
N THR A 38 20.42 -26.30 -20.64
CA THR A 38 21.13 -26.67 -19.42
C THR A 38 20.20 -26.37 -18.23
N THR A 39 19.67 -27.41 -17.65
CA THR A 39 18.99 -27.36 -16.35
C THR A 39 20.02 -27.07 -15.26
N THR A 40 20.28 -25.80 -15.00
CA THR A 40 20.94 -25.39 -13.79
C THR A 40 19.84 -25.12 -12.76
N THR A 41 19.62 -26.11 -11.91
CA THR A 41 18.78 -25.95 -10.70
C THR A 41 19.48 -24.94 -9.79
N ARG A 42 19.11 -23.69 -9.90
CA ARG A 42 19.50 -22.66 -8.93
C ARG A 42 18.51 -22.74 -7.78
N ALA A 43 18.94 -23.42 -6.72
CA ALA A 43 18.25 -23.38 -5.43
C ALA A 43 18.15 -21.90 -5.00
N VAL A 44 16.92 -21.42 -4.91
CA VAL A 44 16.61 -20.11 -4.32
C VAL A 44 16.84 -20.27 -2.83
N ALA A 45 17.84 -19.60 -2.31
CA ALA A 45 18.10 -19.48 -0.89
C ALA A 45 16.99 -18.61 -0.25
N SER A 46 15.90 -19.25 0.14
CA SER A 46 14.95 -18.76 1.15
C SER A 46 15.15 -19.64 2.38
N GLY A 47 16.11 -19.34 3.22
CA GLY A 47 16.40 -20.21 4.34
C GLY A 47 17.52 -19.76 5.26
N ALA A 48 17.83 -18.46 5.29
CA ALA A 48 18.89 -17.98 6.18
C ALA A 48 18.41 -17.61 7.58
N GLU A 49 17.12 -17.41 7.79
CA GLU A 49 16.59 -17.05 9.12
C GLU A 49 16.13 -18.26 9.95
N ASP A 50 15.64 -19.33 9.31
CA ASP A 50 15.22 -20.54 10.03
C ASP A 50 16.38 -21.44 10.50
N VAL A 51 17.57 -21.29 9.93
CA VAL A 51 18.74 -22.10 10.29
C VAL A 51 19.38 -21.65 11.60
N PHE A 52 19.26 -20.38 11.99
CA PHE A 52 19.82 -19.90 13.26
C PHE A 52 19.01 -20.33 14.49
N ILE A 53 17.69 -20.42 14.38
CA ILE A 53 16.81 -20.84 15.50
C ILE A 53 16.89 -22.35 15.70
N THR A 54 16.97 -23.16 14.63
CA THR A 54 17.08 -24.61 14.72
C THR A 54 18.43 -25.07 15.23
N ASN A 55 19.54 -24.39 14.91
CA ASN A 55 20.86 -24.74 15.41
C ASN A 55 21.05 -24.43 16.91
N ALA A 56 20.41 -23.36 17.42
CA ALA A 56 20.43 -23.07 18.84
C ALA A 56 19.63 -24.09 19.65
N ALA A 57 18.48 -24.54 19.14
CA ALA A 57 17.68 -25.57 19.79
C ALA A 57 18.35 -26.96 19.75
N ALA A 58 19.02 -27.30 18.64
CA ALA A 58 19.78 -28.57 18.52
C ALA A 58 21.02 -28.59 19.43
N ALA A 59 21.70 -27.46 19.61
CA ALA A 59 22.84 -27.36 20.53
C ALA A 59 22.42 -27.53 22.00
N VAL A 60 21.25 -27.01 22.37
CA VAL A 60 20.69 -27.19 23.73
C VAL A 60 20.19 -28.64 23.94
N ALA A 61 19.60 -29.28 22.92
CA ALA A 61 19.15 -30.66 23.00
C ALA A 61 20.34 -31.66 23.04
N ALA A 62 21.43 -31.40 22.32
CA ALA A 62 22.62 -32.26 22.33
C ALA A 62 23.40 -32.17 23.65
N ALA A 63 23.36 -31.02 24.33
CA ALA A 63 23.92 -30.89 25.68
C ALA A 63 23.11 -31.60 26.77
N ALA A 64 21.84 -31.85 26.52
CA ALA A 64 20.95 -32.55 27.47
C ALA A 64 21.02 -34.09 27.38
N THR A 65 21.63 -34.69 26.34
CA THR A 65 21.63 -36.15 26.11
C THR A 65 22.95 -36.85 26.45
N SER A 66 24.03 -36.09 26.76
CA SER A 66 25.24 -36.69 27.31
C SER A 66 25.14 -36.74 28.85
N ALA A 67 24.77 -37.88 29.38
CA ALA A 67 24.84 -38.11 30.83
C ALA A 67 26.31 -37.91 31.26
N PRO A 68 26.62 -36.97 32.18
CA PRO A 68 27.96 -36.87 32.72
C PRO A 68 28.28 -38.10 33.53
N PRO A 69 29.56 -38.54 33.58
CA PRO A 69 29.96 -39.62 34.52
C PRO A 69 29.56 -39.24 35.92
N ALA A 70 29.04 -40.18 36.66
CA ALA A 70 28.55 -40.02 38.01
C ALA A 70 29.64 -39.33 38.86
N LEU A 71 29.51 -38.01 39.03
CA LEU A 71 30.27 -37.28 40.02
C LEU A 71 29.68 -37.59 41.37
N ALA A 72 30.56 -37.92 42.33
CA ALA A 72 30.19 -38.05 43.72
C ALA A 72 29.34 -36.85 44.18
N PRO A 73 28.35 -37.04 45.08
CA PRO A 73 27.48 -35.98 45.51
C PRO A 73 28.28 -34.81 46.08
N TYR A 74 28.47 -33.75 45.29
CA TYR A 74 28.94 -32.49 45.76
C TYR A 74 27.83 -31.87 46.60
N ALA A 75 27.96 -31.93 47.91
CA ALA A 75 27.10 -31.18 48.80
C ALA A 75 27.51 -29.71 48.65
N PRO A 76 26.68 -28.81 48.07
CA PRO A 76 27.01 -27.43 48.01
C PRO A 76 27.15 -26.92 49.43
N SER A 77 28.32 -26.40 49.78
CA SER A 77 28.48 -25.61 50.98
C SER A 77 27.48 -24.45 50.92
N PRO A 78 26.80 -24.13 52.02
CA PRO A 78 25.85 -23.00 52.00
C PRO A 78 26.63 -21.75 51.60
N LEU A 79 26.23 -21.17 50.49
CA LEU A 79 26.75 -19.88 50.02
C LEU A 79 26.58 -18.89 51.18
N SER A 80 27.60 -18.14 51.51
CA SER A 80 27.46 -17.05 52.45
C SER A 80 26.45 -16.04 51.87
N ALA A 81 25.79 -15.28 52.71
CA ALA A 81 24.85 -14.27 52.25
C ALA A 81 25.53 -13.24 51.32
N GLU A 82 26.83 -13.01 51.50
CA GLU A 82 27.64 -12.14 50.66
C GLU A 82 27.90 -12.72 49.27
N ASP A 83 28.17 -14.05 49.15
CA ASP A 83 28.33 -14.73 47.85
C ASP A 83 27.03 -14.77 47.06
N GLY A 84 25.88 -14.96 47.73
CA GLY A 84 24.58 -14.91 47.12
C GLY A 84 24.21 -13.53 46.56
N LEU A 85 24.56 -12.48 47.31
CA LEU A 85 24.38 -11.09 46.83
C LEU A 85 25.28 -10.77 45.65
N ALA A 86 26.55 -11.18 45.67
CA ALA A 86 27.49 -10.96 44.58
C ALA A 86 27.00 -11.68 43.28
N GLN A 87 26.53 -12.91 43.39
CA GLN A 87 25.96 -13.64 42.24
C GLN A 87 24.69 -12.96 41.70
N LEU A 88 23.80 -12.48 42.58
CA LEU A 88 22.61 -11.72 42.17
C LEU A 88 22.98 -10.46 41.41
N PHE A 89 23.99 -9.67 41.90
CA PHE A 89 24.49 -8.49 41.22
C PHE A 89 25.05 -8.82 39.83
N VAL A 90 25.81 -9.89 39.66
CA VAL A 90 26.35 -10.32 38.37
C VAL A 90 25.21 -10.72 37.41
N CYS A 91 24.24 -11.47 37.89
CA CYS A 91 23.07 -11.86 37.06
C CYS A 91 22.24 -10.64 36.60
N VAL A 92 21.98 -9.69 37.53
CA VAL A 92 21.26 -8.44 37.19
C VAL A 92 22.07 -7.60 36.21
N PHE A 93 23.39 -7.48 36.40
CA PHE A 93 24.27 -6.72 35.52
C PHE A 93 24.31 -7.31 34.10
N ILE A 94 24.42 -8.63 33.95
CA ILE A 94 24.36 -9.34 32.67
C ILE A 94 23.01 -9.11 32.00
N LEU A 95 21.92 -9.19 32.76
CA LEU A 95 20.56 -8.95 32.24
C LEU A 95 20.38 -7.52 31.75
N VAL A 96 20.87 -6.53 32.51
CA VAL A 96 20.84 -5.10 32.13
C VAL A 96 21.67 -4.85 30.87
N ILE A 97 22.90 -5.38 30.81
CA ILE A 97 23.72 -5.27 29.59
C ILE A 97 23.04 -5.93 28.39
N GLY A 98 22.46 -7.11 28.57
CA GLY A 98 21.73 -7.81 27.54
C GLY A 98 20.54 -6.99 27.03
N VAL A 99 19.73 -6.41 27.91
CA VAL A 99 18.60 -5.56 27.57
C VAL A 99 19.05 -4.28 26.86
N VAL A 100 20.08 -3.59 27.40
CA VAL A 100 20.64 -2.38 26.78
C VAL A 100 21.23 -2.71 25.40
N GLY A 101 21.99 -3.80 25.28
CA GLY A 101 22.53 -4.25 24.00
C GLY A 101 21.46 -4.56 22.97
N MET A 102 20.39 -5.23 23.38
CA MET A 102 19.25 -5.50 22.50
C MET A 102 18.51 -4.23 22.09
N GLN A 103 18.30 -3.29 23.01
CA GLN A 103 17.68 -2.01 22.69
C GLN A 103 18.52 -1.16 21.74
N THR A 104 19.84 -1.11 21.93
CA THR A 104 20.74 -0.37 21.05
C THR A 104 20.80 -0.99 19.64
N SER A 105 20.76 -2.33 19.53
CA SER A 105 20.70 -3.03 18.25
C SER A 105 19.39 -2.72 17.50
N LEU A 106 18.25 -2.79 18.18
CA LEU A 106 16.95 -2.45 17.57
C LEU A 106 16.90 -0.99 17.10
N VAL A 107 17.43 -0.06 17.88
CA VAL A 107 17.51 1.36 17.50
C VAL A 107 18.39 1.55 16.26
N SER A 108 19.50 0.84 16.16
CA SER A 108 20.41 0.93 15.01
C SER A 108 19.80 0.32 13.75
N GLU A 109 19.04 -0.77 13.85
CA GLU A 109 18.34 -1.39 12.74
C GLU A 109 17.21 -0.50 12.19
N ASP A 110 16.41 0.11 13.09
CA ASP A 110 15.36 1.05 12.69
C ASP A 110 15.95 2.28 12.00
N ALA A 111 17.06 2.82 12.50
CA ALA A 111 17.74 3.95 11.87
C ALA A 111 18.31 3.58 10.49
N ALA A 112 18.86 2.38 10.35
CA ALA A 112 19.35 1.88 9.06
C ALA A 112 18.22 1.66 8.05
N ARG A 113 17.05 1.16 8.50
CA ARG A 113 15.86 1.02 7.65
C ARG A 113 15.33 2.37 7.18
N GLU A 114 15.24 3.35 8.07
CA GLU A 114 14.80 4.71 7.72
C GLU A 114 15.76 5.36 6.72
N ALA A 115 17.06 5.27 6.93
CA ALA A 115 18.08 5.77 6.00
C ALA A 115 17.95 5.08 4.60
N ALA A 116 17.70 3.79 4.57
CA ALA A 116 17.49 3.06 3.32
C ALA A 116 16.21 3.49 2.58
N LEU A 117 15.15 3.82 3.34
CA LEU A 117 13.92 4.38 2.77
C LEU A 117 14.14 5.79 2.22
N GLU A 118 14.88 6.65 2.92
CA GLU A 118 15.23 7.98 2.45
C GLU A 118 16.05 7.93 1.16
N ASP A 119 17.04 7.06 1.08
CA ASP A 119 17.84 6.83 -0.13
C ASP A 119 16.99 6.34 -1.29
N LYS A 120 16.06 5.42 -1.03
CA LYS A 120 15.11 4.93 -2.03
C LYS A 120 14.22 6.06 -2.54
N VAL A 121 13.63 6.86 -1.65
CA VAL A 121 12.79 8.02 -2.01
C VAL A 121 13.58 9.02 -2.83
N ARG A 122 14.83 9.32 -2.46
CA ARG A 122 15.71 10.23 -3.20
C ARG A 122 15.96 9.73 -4.63
N ALA A 123 16.31 8.45 -4.77
CA ALA A 123 16.54 7.85 -6.09
C ALA A 123 15.27 7.88 -6.96
N GLN A 124 14.11 7.58 -6.40
CA GLN A 124 12.83 7.65 -7.10
C GLN A 124 12.46 9.06 -7.50
N ARG A 125 12.70 10.07 -6.65
CA ARG A 125 12.50 11.48 -7.02
C ARG A 125 13.33 11.90 -8.22
N LEU A 126 14.59 11.50 -8.26
CA LEU A 126 15.48 11.77 -9.41
C LEU A 126 14.96 11.09 -10.68
N ALA A 127 14.51 9.84 -10.60
CA ALA A 127 13.95 9.12 -11.74
C ALA A 127 12.63 9.76 -12.26
N MET A 128 11.88 10.41 -11.39
CA MET A 128 10.61 11.07 -11.73
C MET A 128 10.76 12.55 -12.06
N ALA A 129 11.98 13.12 -12.05
CA ALA A 129 12.19 14.57 -12.14
C ALA A 129 11.63 15.19 -13.43
N ASP A 130 11.73 14.46 -14.55
CA ASP A 130 11.23 14.90 -15.85
C ASP A 130 9.83 14.37 -16.20
N ALA A 131 9.22 13.60 -15.30
CA ALA A 131 7.89 13.04 -15.51
C ALA A 131 6.81 14.14 -15.49
N THR A 132 5.91 14.12 -16.46
CA THR A 132 4.75 15.02 -16.47
C THR A 132 3.81 14.67 -15.30
N GLN A 133 3.45 15.67 -14.49
CA GLN A 133 2.49 15.51 -13.40
C GLN A 133 1.14 16.13 -13.76
N GLY A 134 0.10 15.30 -13.76
CA GLY A 134 -1.30 15.71 -13.89
C GLY A 134 -2.03 15.71 -12.54
N VAL A 135 -3.34 15.91 -12.62
CA VAL A 135 -4.29 15.72 -11.50
C VAL A 135 -5.22 14.59 -11.88
N CYS A 136 -5.57 13.74 -10.93
CA CYS A 136 -6.51 12.63 -11.16
C CYS A 136 -7.84 13.18 -11.72
N ALA A 137 -8.21 12.73 -12.91
CA ALA A 137 -9.46 13.14 -13.55
C ALA A 137 -10.66 12.56 -12.78
N GLY A 138 -11.58 13.43 -12.36
CA GLY A 138 -12.78 13.08 -11.60
C GLY A 138 -13.96 12.69 -12.48
N VAL A 139 -14.89 11.97 -11.87
CA VAL A 139 -16.26 11.73 -12.35
C VAL A 139 -17.20 11.97 -11.17
N SER A 140 -18.36 12.58 -11.41
CA SER A 140 -19.36 12.76 -10.35
C SER A 140 -19.96 11.41 -9.95
N ALA A 141 -20.14 11.15 -8.66
CA ALA A 141 -20.79 9.95 -8.15
C ALA A 141 -22.25 9.83 -8.66
N VAL A 142 -22.90 10.96 -8.92
CA VAL A 142 -24.30 11.01 -9.42
C VAL A 142 -24.39 10.65 -10.89
N ASP A 143 -23.40 11.07 -11.70
CA ASP A 143 -23.46 10.96 -13.18
C ASP A 143 -22.61 9.79 -13.72
N MET A 144 -21.92 9.03 -12.83
CA MET A 144 -21.05 7.96 -13.27
C MET A 144 -21.80 6.74 -13.78
N HIS A 145 -21.29 6.14 -14.86
CA HIS A 145 -21.65 4.80 -15.26
C HIS A 145 -20.63 3.80 -14.72
N ALA A 146 -21.09 2.80 -13.95
CA ALA A 146 -20.22 1.84 -13.30
C ALA A 146 -19.23 1.16 -14.26
N SER A 147 -19.71 0.74 -15.43
CA SER A 147 -18.88 0.09 -16.47
C SER A 147 -17.73 0.98 -16.97
N ASP A 148 -17.95 2.28 -17.09
CA ASP A 148 -16.93 3.23 -17.56
C ASP A 148 -15.86 3.42 -16.48
N VAL A 149 -16.28 3.54 -15.20
CA VAL A 149 -15.37 3.65 -14.06
C VAL A 149 -14.54 2.37 -13.91
N VAL A 150 -15.18 1.19 -13.98
CA VAL A 150 -14.49 -0.11 -13.92
C VAL A 150 -13.53 -0.29 -15.10
N SER A 151 -13.91 0.12 -16.31
CA SER A 151 -13.01 0.12 -17.47
C SER A 151 -11.77 1.00 -17.22
N ARG A 152 -11.94 2.19 -16.65
CA ARG A 152 -10.81 3.06 -16.26
C ARG A 152 -9.95 2.43 -15.16
N LEU A 153 -10.56 1.81 -14.14
CA LEU A 153 -9.83 1.09 -13.10
C LEU A 153 -8.98 -0.05 -13.68
N ARG A 154 -9.52 -0.81 -14.61
CA ARG A 154 -8.79 -1.91 -15.27
C ARG A 154 -7.63 -1.42 -16.13
N THR A 155 -7.78 -0.29 -16.81
CA THR A 155 -6.79 0.23 -17.76
C THR A 155 -5.79 1.19 -17.13
N ARG A 156 -6.23 2.06 -16.22
CA ARG A 156 -5.42 3.10 -15.59
C ARG A 156 -5.01 2.76 -14.15
N GLY A 157 -5.75 1.86 -13.51
CA GLY A 157 -5.52 1.47 -12.12
C GLY A 157 -6.06 2.47 -11.08
N VAL A 158 -6.49 3.67 -11.47
CA VAL A 158 -6.99 4.71 -10.56
C VAL A 158 -8.06 5.57 -11.23
N VAL A 159 -9.04 5.99 -10.43
CA VAL A 159 -10.11 6.92 -10.82
C VAL A 159 -10.47 7.80 -9.62
N ARG A 160 -10.67 9.10 -9.82
CA ARG A 160 -11.28 9.98 -8.83
C ARG A 160 -12.80 9.95 -9.00
N VAL A 161 -13.53 9.82 -7.90
CA VAL A 161 -14.99 9.96 -7.85
C VAL A 161 -15.32 11.10 -6.90
N ASP A 162 -16.05 12.08 -7.40
CA ASP A 162 -16.40 13.29 -6.66
C ASP A 162 -17.70 13.06 -5.87
N GLU A 163 -17.84 13.71 -4.70
CA GLU A 163 -19.05 13.71 -3.87
C GLU A 163 -19.48 12.34 -3.33
N VAL A 164 -18.51 11.53 -2.88
CA VAL A 164 -18.75 10.17 -2.34
C VAL A 164 -19.19 10.21 -0.89
N LEU A 165 -18.78 11.23 -0.12
CA LEU A 165 -19.06 11.39 1.30
C LEU A 165 -19.56 12.81 1.58
N SER A 166 -20.65 12.93 2.35
CA SER A 166 -21.20 14.24 2.75
C SER A 166 -20.24 15.01 3.64
N ALA A 167 -20.36 16.35 3.60
CA ALA A 167 -19.56 17.23 4.46
C ALA A 167 -19.79 16.93 5.94
N GLU A 168 -21.05 16.66 6.35
CA GLU A 168 -21.41 16.33 7.73
C GLU A 168 -20.75 15.03 8.21
N ALA A 169 -20.77 13.97 7.39
CA ALA A 169 -20.13 12.71 7.73
C ALA A 169 -18.60 12.86 7.76
N SER A 170 -18.00 13.63 6.83
CA SER A 170 -16.57 13.95 6.83
C SER A 170 -16.15 14.66 8.11
N GLU A 171 -16.89 15.68 8.55
CA GLU A 171 -16.60 16.44 9.79
C GLU A 171 -16.78 15.58 11.05
N GLY A 172 -17.81 14.75 11.08
CA GLY A 172 -18.04 13.81 12.18
C GLY A 172 -16.91 12.79 12.32
N LEU A 173 -16.46 12.25 11.19
CA LEU A 173 -15.36 11.28 11.16
C LEU A 173 -14.01 11.94 11.47
N THR A 174 -13.76 13.17 11.01
CA THR A 174 -12.53 13.91 11.34
C THR A 174 -12.39 14.08 12.84
N ARG A 175 -13.44 14.56 13.53
CA ARG A 175 -13.44 14.70 14.99
C ARG A 175 -13.15 13.37 15.69
N PHE A 176 -13.81 12.30 15.25
CA PHE A 176 -13.61 10.97 15.80
C PHE A 176 -12.15 10.49 15.64
N VAL A 177 -11.53 10.75 14.48
CA VAL A 177 -10.12 10.43 14.22
C VAL A 177 -9.20 11.23 15.13
N ASP A 178 -9.42 12.53 15.28
CA ASP A 178 -8.62 13.40 16.15
C ASP A 178 -8.73 12.98 17.62
N GLU A 179 -9.93 12.76 18.13
CA GLU A 179 -10.19 12.29 19.50
C GLU A 179 -9.53 10.92 19.75
N THR A 180 -9.59 10.02 18.77
CA THR A 180 -8.97 8.68 18.88
C THR A 180 -7.43 8.76 18.90
N LEU A 181 -6.83 9.65 18.11
CA LEU A 181 -5.39 9.88 18.12
C LEU A 181 -4.93 10.46 19.46
N GLU A 182 -5.64 11.47 19.97
CA GLU A 182 -5.35 12.08 21.26
C GLU A 182 -5.45 11.07 22.41
N ALA A 183 -6.51 10.25 22.42
CA ALA A 183 -6.73 9.23 23.45
C ALA A 183 -5.64 8.14 23.46
N ASN A 184 -5.00 7.86 22.31
CA ASN A 184 -3.95 6.86 22.22
C ASN A 184 -2.53 7.45 22.32
N ASP A 185 -2.41 8.75 22.66
CA ASP A 185 -1.14 9.46 22.80
C ASP A 185 -0.16 9.22 21.62
N ALA A 186 -0.74 9.14 20.43
CA ALA A 186 0.00 8.84 19.19
C ALA A 186 1.03 9.93 18.83
N THR A 187 0.96 11.08 19.51
CA THR A 187 1.83 12.24 19.27
C THR A 187 3.20 12.10 19.90
N THR A 188 3.38 11.24 20.90
CA THR A 188 4.62 11.19 21.70
C THR A 188 5.63 10.13 21.30
N SER A 189 5.20 8.97 20.79
CA SER A 189 6.13 7.94 20.30
C SER A 189 5.43 6.88 19.46
N GLN A 190 5.78 6.77 18.20
CA GLN A 190 5.28 5.67 17.34
C GLN A 190 5.80 4.28 17.75
N ARG A 191 6.86 4.20 18.55
CA ARG A 191 7.44 2.92 19.00
C ARG A 191 6.61 2.18 20.05
N GLY A 192 5.77 2.90 20.77
CA GLY A 192 4.88 2.33 21.79
C GLY A 192 3.44 2.13 21.31
N LEU A 193 3.13 2.36 20.03
CA LEU A 193 1.77 2.24 19.50
C LEU A 193 1.28 0.80 19.49
N SER A 194 0.05 0.59 19.97
CA SER A 194 -0.59 -0.72 19.91
C SER A 194 -0.84 -1.13 18.46
N MET A 195 -0.41 -2.34 18.08
CA MET A 195 -0.69 -2.93 16.77
C MET A 195 -2.18 -3.24 16.54
N GLU A 196 -3.01 -3.17 17.58
CA GLU A 196 -4.47 -3.30 17.47
C GLU A 196 -5.10 -2.00 16.98
N VAL A 197 -4.51 -0.85 17.36
CA VAL A 197 -5.00 0.48 16.98
C VAL A 197 -4.32 0.99 15.72
N PHE A 198 -3.03 0.70 15.55
CA PHE A 198 -2.25 1.23 14.43
C PHE A 198 -1.76 0.12 13.49
N GLY A 199 -1.79 0.43 12.20
CA GLY A 199 -1.20 -0.35 11.14
C GLY A 199 0.28 -0.03 10.96
N ASN A 200 0.91 -0.72 10.01
CA ASN A 200 2.29 -0.47 9.64
C ASN A 200 2.33 0.43 8.40
N VAL A 201 2.90 1.61 8.52
CA VAL A 201 3.00 2.61 7.44
C VAL A 201 4.46 2.92 7.12
N TYR A 202 4.76 3.17 5.84
CA TYR A 202 6.07 3.68 5.43
C TYR A 202 6.28 5.12 5.89
N CYS A 203 7.53 5.46 6.27
CA CYS A 203 7.90 6.82 6.69
C CYS A 203 7.01 7.30 7.85
N LYS A 204 7.22 6.71 9.00
CA LYS A 204 6.38 6.89 10.20
C LYS A 204 6.45 8.28 10.83
N LYS A 205 7.43 9.09 10.46
CA LYS A 205 7.55 10.43 11.02
C LYS A 205 6.30 11.26 10.67
N ASN A 206 5.59 11.71 11.69
CA ASN A 206 4.36 12.50 11.58
C ASN A 206 3.29 11.84 10.69
N ARG A 207 3.24 10.50 10.67
CA ARG A 207 2.26 9.74 9.90
C ARG A 207 1.75 8.54 10.68
N TRP A 208 0.45 8.35 10.67
CA TRP A 208 -0.23 7.24 11.34
C TRP A 208 -1.21 6.56 10.39
N ASP A 209 -1.25 5.25 10.48
CA ASP A 209 -2.23 4.40 9.81
C ASP A 209 -3.12 3.81 10.91
N MET A 210 -4.27 4.44 11.18
CA MET A 210 -5.11 4.14 12.32
C MET A 210 -6.26 3.21 11.94
N LYS A 211 -6.31 2.01 12.52
CA LYS A 211 -7.40 1.05 12.38
C LYS A 211 -8.65 1.57 13.08
N LEU A 212 -9.70 1.82 12.33
CA LEU A 212 -10.94 2.36 12.87
C LEU A 212 -11.82 1.26 13.46
N PRO A 213 -12.45 1.49 14.63
CA PRO A 213 -13.52 0.65 15.13
C PRO A 213 -14.80 0.86 14.32
N PHE A 214 -15.71 -0.11 14.33
CA PHE A 214 -17.00 0.03 13.63
C PHE A 214 -18.02 0.74 14.54
N GLU A 215 -17.74 2.01 14.85
CA GLU A 215 -18.60 2.91 15.65
C GLU A 215 -19.40 3.86 14.75
N ALA A 216 -20.41 4.50 15.31
CA ALA A 216 -21.39 5.28 14.55
C ALA A 216 -20.79 6.27 13.52
N PRO A 217 -19.75 7.07 13.80
CA PRO A 217 -19.16 7.96 12.80
C PRO A 217 -18.51 7.20 11.63
N VAL A 218 -17.84 6.08 11.95
CA VAL A 218 -17.14 5.22 10.96
C VAL A 218 -18.15 4.42 10.14
N GLU A 219 -19.14 3.80 10.79
CA GLU A 219 -20.22 3.07 10.12
C GLU A 219 -20.98 3.97 9.16
N ARG A 220 -21.37 5.16 9.60
CA ARG A 220 -22.06 6.14 8.76
C ARG A 220 -21.26 6.48 7.53
N ALA A 221 -19.98 6.85 7.70
CA ALA A 221 -19.10 7.23 6.60
C ALA A 221 -18.90 6.06 5.62
N LEU A 222 -18.63 4.86 6.12
CA LEU A 222 -18.46 3.68 5.27
C LEU A 222 -19.72 3.36 4.47
N ARG A 223 -20.89 3.34 5.11
CA ARG A 223 -22.16 3.05 4.41
C ARG A 223 -22.51 4.11 3.38
N GLU A 224 -22.23 5.39 3.65
CA GLU A 224 -22.44 6.48 2.70
C GLU A 224 -21.55 6.32 1.47
N CYS A 225 -20.27 6.08 1.65
CA CYS A 225 -19.32 5.81 0.57
C CYS A 225 -19.69 4.55 -0.23
N VAL A 226 -19.99 3.46 0.47
CA VAL A 226 -20.38 2.19 -0.17
C VAL A 226 -21.69 2.34 -0.96
N LYS A 227 -22.63 3.15 -0.48
CA LYS A 227 -23.86 3.46 -1.22
C LYS A 227 -23.56 4.25 -2.49
N ALA A 228 -22.71 5.28 -2.42
CA ALA A 228 -22.31 6.09 -3.57
C ALA A 228 -21.56 5.27 -4.63
N LEU A 229 -20.67 4.38 -4.20
CA LEU A 229 -19.81 3.57 -5.08
C LEU A 229 -20.36 2.17 -5.37
N GLY A 230 -21.56 1.81 -4.87
CA GLY A 230 -22.03 0.44 -4.77
C GLY A 230 -22.08 -0.34 -6.09
N GLU A 231 -22.51 0.29 -7.17
CA GLU A 231 -22.53 -0.35 -8.49
C GLU A 231 -21.12 -0.59 -9.04
N VAL A 232 -20.23 0.39 -8.89
CA VAL A 232 -18.81 0.27 -9.29
C VAL A 232 -18.12 -0.84 -8.50
N LEU A 233 -18.28 -0.86 -7.18
CA LEU A 233 -17.69 -1.87 -6.33
C LEU A 233 -18.24 -3.27 -6.62
N ARG A 234 -19.56 -3.38 -6.88
CA ARG A 234 -20.18 -4.66 -7.23
C ARG A 234 -19.65 -5.20 -8.55
N GLU A 235 -19.47 -4.34 -9.57
CA GLU A 235 -18.92 -4.74 -10.86
C GLU A 235 -17.41 -5.04 -10.80
N ALA A 236 -16.66 -4.30 -9.99
CA ALA A 236 -15.21 -4.47 -9.85
C ALA A 236 -14.82 -5.66 -8.95
N CYS A 237 -15.53 -5.83 -7.82
CA CYS A 237 -15.15 -6.74 -6.75
C CYS A 237 -16.10 -7.95 -6.60
N GLY A 238 -17.33 -7.86 -7.09
CA GLY A 238 -18.40 -8.83 -6.83
C GLY A 238 -19.20 -8.50 -5.56
N ALA A 239 -20.42 -9.01 -5.47
CA ALA A 239 -21.33 -8.74 -4.35
C ALA A 239 -20.82 -9.30 -3.01
N ASP A 240 -20.14 -10.45 -3.06
CA ASP A 240 -19.58 -11.14 -1.89
C ASP A 240 -18.15 -10.66 -1.55
N ALA A 241 -17.71 -9.53 -2.13
CA ALA A 241 -16.43 -8.93 -1.79
C ALA A 241 -16.34 -8.62 -0.30
N THR A 242 -15.23 -9.00 0.32
CA THR A 242 -15.03 -8.87 1.77
C THR A 242 -14.29 -7.55 2.08
N LEU A 243 -14.77 -6.82 3.09
CA LEU A 243 -14.05 -5.67 3.65
C LEU A 243 -12.79 -6.15 4.35
N VAL A 244 -11.62 -5.73 3.86
CA VAL A 244 -10.32 -6.17 4.39
C VAL A 244 -9.50 -5.05 5.01
N GLU A 245 -9.84 -3.79 4.77
CA GLU A 245 -9.22 -2.63 5.43
C GLU A 245 -10.30 -1.62 5.80
N LEU A 246 -10.14 -1.00 6.97
CA LEU A 246 -10.99 0.08 7.46
C LEU A 246 -10.16 0.95 8.40
N ALA A 247 -9.70 2.10 7.88
CA ALA A 247 -8.71 2.90 8.60
C ALA A 247 -8.70 4.37 8.21
N ALA A 248 -7.92 5.15 8.95
CA ALA A 248 -7.60 6.54 8.63
C ALA A 248 -6.08 6.70 8.49
N LEU A 249 -5.65 7.19 7.33
CA LEU A 249 -4.25 7.55 7.08
C LEU A 249 -4.06 9.03 7.39
N VAL A 250 -3.41 9.30 8.50
CA VAL A 250 -3.14 10.65 8.99
C VAL A 250 -1.72 11.06 8.63
N SER A 251 -1.55 12.26 8.09
CA SER A 251 -0.24 12.86 7.80
C SER A 251 -0.21 14.27 8.35
N ASP A 252 0.55 14.47 9.41
CA ASP A 252 0.75 15.77 10.03
C ASP A 252 1.82 16.59 9.29
N PRO A 253 1.90 17.90 9.53
CA PRO A 253 2.95 18.77 9.02
C PRO A 253 4.34 18.17 9.22
N GLY A 254 5.15 18.20 8.15
CA GLY A 254 6.50 17.63 8.16
C GLY A 254 6.57 16.12 8.01
N SER A 255 5.45 15.42 7.68
CA SER A 255 5.52 14.02 7.29
C SER A 255 6.28 13.89 5.96
N THR A 256 7.20 12.92 5.88
CA THR A 256 8.07 12.73 4.71
C THR A 256 7.37 11.92 3.63
N ARG A 257 7.87 12.05 2.39
CA ARG A 257 7.38 11.28 1.24
C ARG A 257 7.60 9.79 1.44
N GLN A 258 6.61 8.97 1.10
CA GLN A 258 6.76 7.52 1.04
C GLN A 258 7.52 7.11 -0.24
N PRO A 259 8.24 5.98 -0.24
CA PRO A 259 8.69 5.39 -1.48
C PRO A 259 7.49 4.99 -2.34
N VAL A 260 7.64 5.06 -3.67
CA VAL A 260 6.66 4.49 -4.60
C VAL A 260 6.58 2.99 -4.37
N HIS A 261 5.38 2.46 -4.25
CA HIS A 261 5.10 1.05 -3.98
C HIS A 261 3.72 0.65 -4.54
N PRO A 262 3.46 -0.62 -4.75
CA PRO A 262 2.11 -1.16 -4.83
C PRO A 262 1.68 -1.64 -3.44
N ASP A 263 0.40 -1.61 -3.10
CA ASP A 263 -0.09 -2.19 -1.85
C ASP A 263 -0.06 -3.72 -1.88
N THR A 264 -0.30 -4.30 -3.06
CA THR A 264 -0.24 -5.76 -3.25
C THR A 264 0.76 -6.13 -4.33
N ALA A 265 1.46 -7.27 -4.14
CA ALA A 265 2.27 -7.85 -5.19
C ALA A 265 1.41 -8.14 -6.43
N TYR A 266 2.02 -8.01 -7.63
CA TYR A 266 1.30 -8.26 -8.87
C TYR A 266 0.74 -9.69 -8.92
N ARG A 267 -0.55 -9.76 -9.21
CA ARG A 267 -1.28 -10.95 -9.65
C ARG A 267 -1.93 -10.63 -11.00
N ARG A 268 -2.22 -11.65 -11.82
CA ARG A 268 -2.85 -11.45 -13.13
C ARG A 268 -4.18 -10.72 -13.00
N ASP A 269 -5.01 -11.20 -12.08
CA ASP A 269 -6.31 -10.60 -11.79
C ASP A 269 -6.20 -9.71 -10.55
N PRO A 270 -6.96 -8.61 -10.47
CA PRO A 270 -6.99 -7.76 -9.28
C PRO A 270 -7.52 -8.56 -8.08
N THR A 271 -6.92 -8.33 -6.93
CA THR A 271 -7.30 -9.01 -5.69
C THR A 271 -7.92 -8.07 -4.67
N VAL A 272 -7.53 -6.80 -4.67
CA VAL A 272 -8.01 -5.78 -3.74
C VAL A 272 -8.17 -4.45 -4.49
N TYR A 273 -9.27 -3.77 -4.22
CA TYR A 273 -9.48 -2.37 -4.58
C TYR A 273 -9.59 -1.52 -3.33
N THR A 274 -8.87 -0.40 -3.31
CA THR A 274 -8.79 0.53 -2.19
C THR A 274 -9.45 1.86 -2.56
N CYS A 275 -10.19 2.42 -1.62
CA CYS A 275 -10.84 3.72 -1.74
C CYS A 275 -10.27 4.66 -0.68
N PHE A 276 -9.60 5.75 -1.09
CA PHE A 276 -9.19 6.84 -0.23
C PHE A 276 -10.19 7.99 -0.35
N VAL A 277 -10.78 8.40 0.75
CA VAL A 277 -11.76 9.50 0.84
C VAL A 277 -11.16 10.66 1.62
N ALA A 278 -11.19 11.85 1.05
CA ALA A 278 -10.69 13.05 1.73
C ALA A 278 -11.67 13.55 2.77
N LEU A 279 -11.21 13.70 4.01
CA LEU A 279 -12.03 14.27 5.08
C LEU A 279 -11.94 15.81 5.16
N GLN A 280 -11.03 16.41 4.39
CA GLN A 280 -10.85 17.85 4.18
C GLN A 280 -10.36 18.07 2.73
N ASP A 281 -10.34 19.30 2.27
CA ASP A 281 -9.68 19.62 1.02
C ASP A 281 -8.19 19.25 1.11
N VAL A 282 -7.68 18.54 0.11
CA VAL A 282 -6.28 18.11 0.03
C VAL A 282 -5.59 18.92 -1.06
N ALA A 283 -4.79 19.90 -0.64
CA ALA A 283 -3.97 20.72 -1.52
C ALA A 283 -2.65 20.03 -1.90
N ARG A 284 -1.91 20.61 -2.86
CA ARG A 284 -0.66 20.02 -3.35
C ARG A 284 0.42 19.87 -2.30
N ASP A 285 0.47 20.77 -1.34
CA ASP A 285 1.44 20.84 -0.24
C ASP A 285 1.03 20.00 0.98
N MET A 286 -0.20 19.45 1.00
CA MET A 286 -0.72 18.64 2.11
C MET A 286 -0.35 17.16 2.01
N GLY A 287 0.59 16.78 1.15
CA GLY A 287 0.99 15.39 0.98
C GLY A 287 -0.03 14.50 0.28
N PRO A 288 -0.66 14.95 -0.83
CA PRO A 288 -1.61 14.13 -1.58
C PRO A 288 -0.98 12.83 -2.07
N THR A 289 -1.80 11.82 -2.33
CA THR A 289 -1.33 10.58 -2.93
C THR A 289 -0.97 10.80 -4.40
N LEU A 290 0.23 10.38 -4.79
CA LEU A 290 0.68 10.35 -6.17
C LEU A 290 0.48 8.94 -6.73
N PHE A 291 -0.12 8.84 -7.91
CA PHE A 291 -0.33 7.60 -8.66
C PHE A 291 0.45 7.62 -9.97
N ILE A 292 0.89 6.46 -10.44
CA ILE A 292 1.45 6.25 -11.78
C ILE A 292 0.43 5.42 -12.56
N PRO A 293 -0.49 6.05 -13.31
CA PRO A 293 -1.56 5.34 -14.00
C PRO A 293 -1.04 4.31 -15.00
N GLY A 294 -1.80 3.21 -15.16
CA GLY A 294 -1.44 2.13 -16.07
C GLY A 294 -0.28 1.27 -15.59
N THR A 295 0.01 1.24 -14.28
CA THR A 295 1.05 0.40 -13.70
C THR A 295 0.52 -0.86 -12.99
N ASN A 296 -0.79 -1.06 -12.98
CA ASN A 296 -1.45 -2.25 -12.45
C ASN A 296 -1.31 -3.50 -13.35
N ASN A 297 -0.23 -3.61 -14.11
CA ASN A 297 0.02 -4.71 -15.06
C ASN A 297 1.41 -5.34 -14.87
N ALA A 298 1.60 -6.53 -15.46
CA ALA A 298 2.81 -7.32 -15.30
C ALA A 298 4.08 -6.59 -15.75
N GLN A 299 4.02 -5.89 -16.89
CA GLN A 299 5.18 -5.22 -17.47
C GLN A 299 5.70 -4.12 -16.53
N ALA A 300 4.81 -3.28 -16.01
CA ALA A 300 5.18 -2.22 -15.08
C ALA A 300 5.82 -2.76 -13.79
N HIS A 301 5.29 -3.87 -13.25
CA HIS A 301 5.86 -4.49 -12.06
C HIS A 301 7.22 -5.16 -12.32
N VAL A 302 7.45 -5.68 -13.53
CA VAL A 302 8.78 -6.18 -13.93
C VAL A 302 9.77 -5.02 -14.01
N GLU A 303 9.44 -3.96 -14.75
CA GLU A 303 10.28 -2.75 -14.87
C GLU A 303 10.61 -2.13 -13.51
N PHE A 304 9.62 -2.06 -12.61
CA PHE A 304 9.81 -1.53 -11.26
C PHE A 304 10.82 -2.36 -10.45
N ARG A 305 10.72 -3.69 -10.47
CA ARG A 305 11.65 -4.58 -9.77
C ARG A 305 13.03 -4.59 -10.40
N GLU A 306 13.13 -4.58 -11.73
CA GLU A 306 14.42 -4.52 -12.45
C GLU A 306 15.18 -3.24 -12.14
N GLY A 307 14.48 -2.13 -11.92
CA GLY A 307 15.04 -0.87 -11.41
C GLY A 307 15.37 -0.89 -9.90
N ALA A 308 15.31 -2.06 -9.23
CA ALA A 308 15.47 -2.22 -7.78
C ALA A 308 14.54 -1.26 -7.01
N GLU A 309 13.37 -0.98 -7.59
CA GLU A 309 12.37 -0.05 -7.07
C GLU A 309 12.88 1.39 -6.83
N ARG A 310 14.01 1.77 -7.45
CA ARG A 310 14.66 3.08 -7.28
C ARG A 310 14.60 3.95 -8.51
N GLY A 311 14.39 3.37 -9.68
CA GLY A 311 14.39 4.08 -10.96
C GLY A 311 13.89 3.19 -12.08
N GLY A 312 14.09 3.66 -13.32
CA GLY A 312 13.74 2.95 -14.54
C GLY A 312 12.49 3.50 -15.22
N PRO A 313 12.18 2.99 -16.43
CA PRO A 313 11.17 3.61 -17.33
C PRO A 313 9.79 3.77 -16.71
N VAL A 314 9.41 2.90 -15.77
CA VAL A 314 8.10 2.98 -15.11
C VAL A 314 7.95 4.22 -14.24
N LEU A 315 9.03 4.72 -13.62
CA LEU A 315 9.02 5.91 -12.78
C LEU A 315 9.12 7.21 -13.60
N GLU A 316 9.56 7.12 -14.85
CA GLU A 316 9.63 8.24 -15.79
C GLU A 316 8.26 8.54 -16.44
N ARG A 317 7.26 7.65 -16.25
CA ARG A 317 5.93 7.81 -16.81
C ARG A 317 5.19 9.01 -16.20
N THR A 318 4.23 9.54 -16.96
CA THR A 318 3.28 10.53 -16.44
C THR A 318 2.64 10.03 -15.15
N ASN A 319 2.65 10.89 -14.14
CA ASN A 319 2.00 10.61 -12.86
C ASN A 319 0.85 11.58 -12.62
N GLU A 320 -0.04 11.22 -11.70
CA GLU A 320 -1.20 12.00 -11.32
C GLU A 320 -1.25 12.16 -9.80
N ILE A 321 -1.56 13.37 -9.37
CA ILE A 321 -1.63 13.71 -7.96
C ILE A 321 -3.09 13.82 -7.52
N GLY A 322 -3.41 13.25 -6.39
CA GLY A 322 -4.74 13.24 -5.77
C GLY A 322 -5.04 14.54 -5.01
N VAL A 323 -5.01 15.67 -5.73
CA VAL A 323 -5.58 16.93 -5.23
C VAL A 323 -7.10 16.77 -5.34
N ILE A 324 -7.78 16.65 -4.20
CA ILE A 324 -9.20 16.32 -4.12
C ILE A 324 -9.89 17.15 -3.05
N SER A 325 -11.18 17.41 -3.23
CA SER A 325 -12.00 18.16 -2.27
C SER A 325 -12.49 17.25 -1.14
N LYS A 326 -12.93 17.86 -0.05
CA LYS A 326 -13.60 17.15 1.06
C LYS A 326 -14.80 16.35 0.52
N GLY A 327 -14.84 15.05 0.84
CA GLY A 327 -15.89 14.13 0.39
C GLY A 327 -15.61 13.43 -0.93
N ASP A 328 -14.60 13.87 -1.69
CA ASP A 328 -14.17 13.16 -2.91
C ASP A 328 -13.32 11.94 -2.55
N ALA A 329 -13.28 10.99 -3.46
CA ALA A 329 -12.50 9.76 -3.29
C ALA A 329 -11.58 9.48 -4.48
N THR A 330 -10.47 8.76 -4.21
CA THR A 330 -9.72 8.05 -5.23
C THR A 330 -9.90 6.55 -5.03
N LEU A 331 -10.50 5.89 -6.02
CA LEU A 331 -10.64 4.44 -6.06
C LEU A 331 -9.54 3.86 -6.95
N PHE A 332 -8.80 2.88 -6.44
CA PHE A 332 -7.67 2.33 -7.18
C PHE A 332 -7.48 0.82 -6.95
N ASP A 333 -6.88 0.20 -7.94
CA ASP A 333 -6.39 -1.18 -7.91
C ASP A 333 -5.10 -1.21 -7.06
N SER A 334 -5.06 -2.03 -6.03
CA SER A 334 -3.94 -2.14 -5.09
C SER A 334 -2.58 -2.48 -5.73
N ARG A 335 -2.58 -2.93 -6.99
CA ARG A 335 -1.37 -3.17 -7.78
C ARG A 335 -0.81 -1.90 -8.42
N THR A 336 -1.56 -0.80 -8.42
CA THR A 336 -1.11 0.47 -9.03
C THR A 336 0.04 1.05 -8.20
N LEU A 337 1.13 1.42 -8.87
CA LEU A 337 2.25 2.08 -8.22
C LEU A 337 1.83 3.49 -7.77
N HIS A 338 2.05 3.76 -6.49
CA HIS A 338 1.67 5.03 -5.86
C HIS A 338 2.54 5.35 -4.64
N CYS A 339 2.40 6.55 -4.10
CA CYS A 339 2.98 6.93 -2.80
C CYS A 339 2.27 8.12 -2.19
N GLY A 340 2.26 8.22 -0.86
CA GLY A 340 1.96 9.46 -0.17
C GLY A 340 3.11 10.45 -0.35
N THR A 341 2.80 11.69 -0.79
CA THR A 341 3.81 12.74 -0.87
C THR A 341 4.05 13.36 0.50
N GLU A 342 5.03 14.24 0.59
CA GLU A 342 5.34 14.99 1.80
C GLU A 342 4.24 16.00 2.13
N ASN A 343 3.92 16.17 3.43
CA ASN A 343 3.07 17.25 3.90
C ASN A 343 3.94 18.43 4.31
N GLU A 344 4.03 19.41 3.42
CA GLU A 344 4.79 20.65 3.60
C GLU A 344 3.91 21.80 4.14
N SER A 345 2.60 21.57 4.27
CA SER A 345 1.65 22.52 4.82
C SER A 345 1.71 22.59 6.36
N ASP A 346 0.98 23.54 6.90
CA ASP A 346 0.75 23.70 8.34
C ASP A 346 -0.48 22.92 8.87
N LYS A 347 -1.11 22.09 8.03
CA LYS A 347 -2.37 21.41 8.32
C LYS A 347 -2.21 19.89 8.31
N ARG A 348 -2.93 19.24 9.22
CA ARG A 348 -3.11 17.79 9.20
C ARG A 348 -3.90 17.37 7.96
N ARG A 349 -3.48 16.29 7.30
CA ARG A 349 -4.26 15.61 6.27
C ARG A 349 -4.77 14.28 6.79
N VAL A 350 -6.07 14.03 6.67
CA VAL A 350 -6.71 12.76 7.01
C VAL A 350 -7.38 12.19 5.77
N LEU A 351 -7.01 10.99 5.39
CA LEU A 351 -7.73 10.18 4.41
C LEU A 351 -8.41 9.03 5.16
N PHE A 352 -9.73 9.00 5.11
CA PHE A 352 -10.48 7.79 5.44
C PHE A 352 -10.29 6.77 4.33
N TYR A 353 -10.03 5.50 4.66
CA TYR A 353 -9.94 4.50 3.62
C TYR A 353 -10.50 3.15 4.03
N PHE A 354 -10.94 2.46 3.00
CA PHE A 354 -11.41 1.10 3.10
C PHE A 354 -11.03 0.33 1.83
N SER A 355 -10.86 -0.99 1.97
CA SER A 355 -10.51 -1.86 0.86
C SER A 355 -11.41 -3.07 0.82
N PHE A 356 -11.81 -3.46 -0.40
CA PHE A 356 -12.54 -4.69 -0.64
C PHE A 356 -11.66 -5.71 -1.37
N GLN A 357 -11.59 -6.91 -0.80
CA GLN A 357 -11.05 -8.06 -1.50
C GLN A 357 -12.05 -8.54 -2.53
N VAL A 358 -11.59 -8.76 -3.76
CA VAL A 358 -12.41 -9.29 -4.86
C VAL A 358 -12.93 -10.68 -4.49
N ALA A 359 -14.22 -10.90 -4.70
CA ALA A 359 -14.87 -12.17 -4.37
C ALA A 359 -14.16 -13.36 -5.02
N GLY A 360 -13.83 -14.38 -4.22
CA GLY A 360 -13.15 -15.58 -4.68
C GLY A 360 -11.65 -15.42 -4.99
N SER A 361 -11.06 -14.25 -4.72
CA SER A 361 -9.61 -14.04 -4.87
C SER A 361 -8.86 -14.30 -3.56
N ASP A 362 -7.56 -14.62 -3.67
CA ASP A 362 -6.65 -14.66 -2.52
C ASP A 362 -6.10 -13.25 -2.25
N ASN A 363 -6.17 -12.80 -0.99
CA ASN A 363 -5.49 -11.57 -0.58
C ASN A 363 -4.06 -11.89 -0.11
N PRO A 364 -3.02 -11.56 -0.89
CA PRO A 364 -1.63 -11.86 -0.51
C PRO A 364 -1.18 -11.10 0.75
N ASN A 365 -1.88 -10.03 1.11
CA ASN A 365 -1.56 -9.16 2.25
C ASN A 365 -2.55 -9.31 3.42
N ALA A 366 -3.37 -10.35 3.45
CA ALA A 366 -4.38 -10.56 4.50
C ALA A 366 -3.81 -10.44 5.93
N ALA A 367 -2.57 -10.89 6.14
CA ALA A 367 -1.93 -10.85 7.46
C ALA A 367 -1.57 -9.44 7.94
N VAL A 368 -1.36 -8.51 6.99
CA VAL A 368 -0.92 -7.12 7.27
C VAL A 368 -1.98 -6.08 6.95
N SER A 369 -3.19 -6.50 6.61
CA SER A 369 -4.33 -5.61 6.33
C SER A 369 -4.63 -4.71 7.52
N THR A 370 -4.89 -3.44 7.25
CA THR A 370 -5.17 -2.43 8.28
C THR A 370 -6.66 -2.44 8.65
N ILE A 371 -7.01 -3.45 9.41
CA ILE A 371 -8.36 -3.63 9.97
C ILE A 371 -8.25 -4.16 11.41
N ARG A 372 -9.15 -3.78 12.28
CA ARG A 372 -9.22 -4.34 13.63
C ARG A 372 -9.56 -5.82 13.58
N SER A 373 -8.97 -6.60 14.49
CA SER A 373 -9.12 -8.06 14.51
C SER A 373 -10.58 -8.52 14.63
N GLU A 374 -11.39 -7.80 15.40
CA GLU A 374 -12.83 -8.08 15.60
C GLU A 374 -13.68 -7.80 14.37
N LEU A 375 -13.18 -7.05 13.39
CA LEU A 375 -13.91 -6.73 12.14
C LEU A 375 -13.54 -7.64 10.97
N ARG A 376 -12.49 -8.44 11.12
CA ARG A 376 -12.03 -9.33 10.04
C ARG A 376 -13.12 -10.29 9.64
N ASP A 377 -13.35 -10.42 8.33
CA ASP A 377 -14.32 -11.32 7.71
C ASP A 377 -15.78 -11.13 8.17
N LYS A 378 -16.10 -9.95 8.77
CA LYS A 378 -17.45 -9.66 9.27
C LYS A 378 -18.36 -9.01 8.25
N PHE A 379 -17.81 -8.27 7.30
CA PHE A 379 -18.57 -7.44 6.38
C PHE A 379 -18.31 -7.83 4.94
N THR A 380 -19.41 -8.02 4.20
CA THR A 380 -19.38 -8.12 2.75
C THR A 380 -19.97 -6.85 2.13
N LEU A 381 -19.65 -6.59 0.86
CA LEU A 381 -20.21 -5.48 0.12
C LEU A 381 -21.74 -5.52 0.11
N ALA A 382 -22.33 -6.69 -0.14
CA ALA A 382 -23.79 -6.88 -0.13
C ALA A 382 -24.40 -6.56 1.24
N GLY A 383 -23.75 -6.99 2.34
CA GLY A 383 -24.20 -6.71 3.70
C GLY A 383 -24.08 -5.24 4.13
N LEU A 384 -23.17 -4.49 3.53
CA LEU A 384 -23.05 -3.04 3.78
C LEU A 384 -24.05 -2.22 2.95
N LEU A 385 -24.53 -2.77 1.82
CA LEU A 385 -25.53 -2.14 0.95
C LEU A 385 -26.98 -2.44 1.38
N SER A 386 -27.20 -3.44 2.22
CA SER A 386 -28.49 -3.77 2.82
C SER A 386 -28.83 -2.84 3.97
#